data_344225aaa6a1d05c9c41b84cbd924913
#
_entry.id   344225aaa6a1d05c9c41b84cbd924913
#
_cell.length_a   1.000
_cell.length_b   1.000
_cell.length_c   1.000
_cell.angle_alpha   90.00
_cell.angle_beta   90.00
_cell.angle_gamma   90.00
#
_symmetry.space_group_name_H-M   'P 1'
#
loop_
_entity.id
_entity.type
_entity.pdbx_description
1 polymer ?
#
loop_
_entity_poly.entity_id
_entity_poly.type
_entity_poly.pdbx_seq_one_letter_code
_entity_poly.pdbx_strand_id
1 'polypeptide(L)'
;MVIKPGTHVLTVKYWVKDVATGVEGAISKTFSSFNYEKNDYYDMTYALNVRNYDGHLYHMWDARNNYWAGHEWDKADVWQPTLDGGWNGDYSQLSTTGSNYNNSGGMGRYDAINSCKNAPNANEMAWYVKKGDPRWDDNELWTSMGHLYKGGMWFKTKSYLQMLNDYDVNRSPIYIDLREQSGTVSATPAQGPPHSLMRDRYFFVPAAGEYSWGALDGIGTKGGYWSSNCSPDDSNWAYGLEFSKNNVQVFAFDSYLGFRTSMFE
;
A
#
# COMPACT_ATOMS: atom_id res chain seq x y z
N MET A 1 3.44 35.70 8.79
CA MET A 1 2.25 35.61 9.70
C MET A 1 2.47 36.61 10.83
N VAL A 2 1.43 37.29 11.30
CA VAL A 2 1.52 38.17 12.48
C VAL A 2 0.76 37.50 13.62
N ILE A 3 1.42 37.35 14.78
CA ILE A 3 0.85 36.73 15.97
C ILE A 3 0.68 37.79 17.02
N LYS A 4 -0.49 37.87 17.67
CA LYS A 4 -0.71 38.75 18.79
C LYS A 4 0.18 38.35 19.96
N PRO A 5 0.85 39.31 20.67
CA PRO A 5 1.61 38.97 21.87
C PRO A 5 0.75 38.26 22.93
N GLY A 6 1.38 37.35 23.69
CA GLY A 6 0.74 36.55 24.73
C GLY A 6 0.87 35.03 24.48
N THR A 7 0.28 34.24 25.36
CA THR A 7 0.33 32.78 25.29
C THR A 7 -0.75 32.26 24.37
N HIS A 8 -0.33 31.52 23.32
CA HIS A 8 -1.23 30.95 22.32
C HIS A 8 -0.85 29.53 21.96
N VAL A 9 -1.86 28.74 21.60
CA VAL A 9 -1.73 27.49 20.84
C VAL A 9 -2.00 27.83 19.39
N LEU A 10 -1.02 27.58 18.52
CA LEU A 10 -1.16 27.86 17.09
C LEU A 10 -1.43 26.59 16.30
N THR A 11 -2.43 26.64 15.43
CA THR A 11 -2.61 25.61 14.40
C THR A 11 -2.25 26.23 13.05
N VAL A 12 -1.24 25.65 12.42
CA VAL A 12 -0.77 26.10 11.10
C VAL A 12 -1.17 25.05 10.06
N LYS A 13 -1.72 25.52 8.95
CA LYS A 13 -2.09 24.69 7.81
C LYS A 13 -1.10 24.92 6.68
N TYR A 14 -0.37 23.88 6.30
CA TYR A 14 0.56 23.88 5.19
C TYR A 14 -0.13 23.29 3.95
N TRP A 15 -0.03 23.97 2.83
CA TRP A 15 -0.40 23.42 1.54
C TRP A 15 0.86 22.89 0.85
N VAL A 16 0.84 21.63 0.47
CA VAL A 16 1.91 20.97 -0.27
C VAL A 16 1.40 20.56 -1.63
N LYS A 17 2.26 20.67 -2.64
CA LYS A 17 1.95 20.27 -4.01
C LYS A 17 3.19 19.66 -4.65
N ASP A 18 3.02 18.50 -5.24
CA ASP A 18 4.00 17.92 -6.17
C ASP A 18 3.64 18.34 -7.59
N VAL A 19 4.58 18.97 -8.27
CA VAL A 19 4.33 19.51 -9.63
C VAL A 19 4.26 18.39 -10.66
N ALA A 20 5.01 17.29 -10.45
CA ALA A 20 5.06 16.18 -11.39
C ALA A 20 3.77 15.35 -11.38
N THR A 21 3.29 14.99 -10.19
CA THR A 21 2.04 14.22 -10.03
C THR A 21 0.79 15.10 -10.10
N GLY A 22 0.94 16.41 -9.87
CA GLY A 22 -0.18 17.34 -9.68
C GLY A 22 -0.92 17.15 -8.35
N VAL A 23 -0.50 16.21 -7.51
CA VAL A 23 -1.13 15.95 -6.21
C VAL A 23 -0.87 17.10 -5.25
N GLU A 24 -1.92 17.55 -4.61
CA GLU A 24 -1.84 18.57 -3.57
C GLU A 24 -2.73 18.23 -2.39
N GLY A 25 -2.39 18.79 -1.25
CA GLY A 25 -3.16 18.62 -0.02
C GLY A 25 -2.70 19.50 1.11
N ALA A 26 -3.46 19.49 2.19
CA ALA A 26 -3.20 20.30 3.35
C ALA A 26 -2.80 19.45 4.55
N ILE A 27 -1.74 19.87 5.23
CA ILE A 27 -1.27 19.25 6.47
C ILE A 27 -1.44 20.28 7.57
N SER A 28 -2.24 19.94 8.60
CA SER A 28 -2.46 20.81 9.74
C SER A 28 -1.60 20.37 10.91
N LYS A 29 -0.92 21.31 11.56
CA LYS A 29 -0.10 21.09 12.74
C LYS A 29 -0.47 22.05 13.84
N THR A 30 -0.69 21.49 15.03
CA THR A 30 -0.92 22.27 16.24
C THR A 30 0.35 22.24 17.07
N PHE A 31 0.89 23.43 17.33
CA PHE A 31 2.07 23.61 18.19
C PHE A 31 1.61 23.68 19.64
N SER A 32 2.49 23.29 20.56
CA SER A 32 2.25 23.47 21.99
C SER A 32 2.07 24.93 22.34
N SER A 33 1.42 25.21 23.47
CA SER A 33 1.27 26.55 24.01
C SER A 33 2.62 27.24 24.17
N PHE A 34 2.75 28.46 23.65
CA PHE A 34 3.99 29.25 23.71
C PHE A 34 3.64 30.73 23.92
N ASN A 35 4.50 31.46 24.68
CA ASN A 35 4.34 32.88 24.92
C ASN A 35 5.09 33.69 23.84
N TYR A 36 4.36 34.46 23.06
CA TYR A 36 4.89 35.28 21.97
C TYR A 36 5.09 36.72 22.46
N GLU A 37 6.33 37.20 22.35
CA GLU A 37 6.71 38.56 22.78
C GLU A 37 6.43 39.57 21.67
N LYS A 38 6.22 40.84 22.08
CA LYS A 38 6.04 41.94 21.14
C LYS A 38 7.35 42.30 20.45
N ASN A 39 7.31 42.51 19.13
CA ASN A 39 8.44 42.86 18.26
C ASN A 39 9.49 41.76 18.08
N ASP A 40 9.20 40.49 18.48
CA ASP A 40 10.03 39.37 18.20
C ASP A 40 9.60 38.60 16.94
N TYR A 41 10.52 37.84 16.36
CA TYR A 41 10.21 36.89 15.32
C TYR A 41 10.54 35.48 15.82
N TYR A 42 9.81 34.49 15.29
CA TYR A 42 9.95 33.10 15.68
C TYR A 42 10.05 32.21 14.46
N ASP A 43 11.14 31.46 14.36
CA ASP A 43 11.30 30.43 13.36
C ASP A 43 10.61 29.16 13.83
N MET A 44 9.64 28.69 13.02
CA MET A 44 8.90 27.47 13.29
C MET A 44 9.29 26.42 12.26
N THR A 45 10.20 25.54 12.65
CA THR A 45 10.55 24.38 11.84
C THR A 45 9.72 23.19 12.26
N TYR A 46 9.09 22.52 11.31
CA TYR A 46 8.30 21.34 11.57
C TYR A 46 8.44 20.30 10.46
N ALA A 47 8.63 19.03 10.86
CA ALA A 47 8.53 17.90 9.93
C ALA A 47 7.05 17.65 9.61
N LEU A 48 6.69 17.65 8.33
CA LEU A 48 5.31 17.46 7.90
C LEU A 48 4.77 16.06 8.20
N ASN A 49 5.66 15.09 8.45
CA ASN A 49 5.35 13.70 8.81
C ASN A 49 4.38 13.02 7.82
N VAL A 50 4.55 13.29 6.54
CA VAL A 50 3.90 12.51 5.49
C VAL A 50 4.51 11.11 5.50
N ARG A 51 3.69 10.09 5.43
CA ARG A 51 4.16 8.69 5.39
C ARG A 51 5.00 8.47 4.15
N ASN A 52 6.19 7.90 4.31
CA ASN A 52 7.09 7.59 3.22
C ASN A 52 7.15 6.08 3.00
N TYR A 53 6.96 5.67 1.76
CA TYR A 53 6.92 4.27 1.33
C TYR A 53 8.04 3.92 0.33
N ASP A 54 9.12 4.72 0.27
CA ASP A 54 10.24 4.48 -0.66
C ASP A 54 10.90 3.10 -0.47
N GLY A 55 10.95 2.60 0.78
CA GLY A 55 11.52 1.30 1.09
C GLY A 55 10.62 0.09 0.76
N HIS A 56 9.38 0.32 0.32
CA HIS A 56 8.45 -0.75 -0.03
C HIS A 56 8.49 -1.03 -1.53
N LEU A 57 9.29 -2.02 -1.92
CA LEU A 57 9.56 -2.34 -3.32
C LEU A 57 8.45 -3.21 -3.93
N TYR A 58 8.33 -3.10 -5.25
CA TYR A 58 7.45 -3.98 -6.04
C TYR A 58 8.20 -5.25 -6.41
N HIS A 59 7.50 -6.38 -6.39
CA HIS A 59 8.03 -7.68 -6.80
C HIS A 59 7.03 -8.40 -7.69
N MET A 60 7.51 -9.20 -8.62
CA MET A 60 6.72 -10.33 -9.10
C MET A 60 6.52 -11.29 -7.94
N TRP A 61 5.48 -12.09 -7.97
CA TRP A 61 5.16 -12.93 -6.81
C TRP A 61 6.35 -13.80 -6.40
N ASP A 62 6.72 -13.67 -5.11
CA ASP A 62 7.82 -14.37 -4.44
C ASP A 62 9.17 -14.33 -5.17
N ALA A 63 9.40 -13.36 -6.04
CA ALA A 63 10.69 -13.16 -6.69
C ALA A 63 11.78 -12.78 -5.67
N ARG A 64 13.03 -13.18 -5.91
CA ARG A 64 14.16 -12.84 -5.04
C ARG A 64 14.54 -11.37 -5.14
N ASN A 65 14.51 -10.83 -6.37
CA ASN A 65 14.79 -9.42 -6.65
C ASN A 65 13.48 -8.65 -6.78
N ASN A 66 13.55 -7.35 -6.51
CA ASN A 66 12.42 -6.47 -6.82
C ASN A 66 12.23 -6.34 -8.34
N TYR A 67 11.07 -5.80 -8.74
CA TYR A 67 10.65 -5.69 -10.12
C TYR A 67 11.62 -4.88 -10.99
N TRP A 68 12.27 -3.85 -10.44
CA TRP A 68 13.19 -2.94 -11.14
C TRP A 68 14.65 -3.10 -10.65
N ALA A 69 15.04 -4.27 -10.15
CA ALA A 69 16.34 -4.48 -9.51
C ALA A 69 17.51 -3.97 -10.36
N GLY A 70 18.27 -3.03 -9.79
CA GLY A 70 19.40 -2.37 -10.43
C GLY A 70 19.04 -1.11 -11.22
N HIS A 71 17.75 -0.85 -11.48
CA HIS A 71 17.23 0.27 -12.27
C HIS A 71 16.12 1.04 -11.54
N GLU A 72 16.14 0.98 -10.20
CA GLU A 72 15.15 1.66 -9.37
C GLU A 72 15.24 3.19 -9.54
N TRP A 73 14.19 3.87 -9.16
CA TRP A 73 14.00 5.32 -9.30
C TRP A 73 15.12 6.18 -8.68
N ASP A 74 15.86 5.65 -7.71
CA ASP A 74 16.95 6.30 -6.98
C ASP A 74 18.36 5.90 -7.49
N LYS A 75 18.45 5.12 -8.57
CA LYS A 75 19.72 4.67 -9.15
C LYS A 75 20.22 5.61 -10.24
N ALA A 76 21.51 5.51 -10.56
CA ALA A 76 22.11 6.27 -11.65
C ALA A 76 21.58 5.87 -13.04
N ASP A 77 21.26 4.58 -13.22
CA ASP A 77 20.63 4.03 -14.43
C ASP A 77 19.16 3.71 -14.13
N VAL A 78 18.33 4.74 -14.17
CA VAL A 78 16.90 4.67 -13.81
C VAL A 78 16.07 4.22 -15.00
N TRP A 79 15.31 3.15 -14.82
CA TRP A 79 14.30 2.67 -15.79
C TRP A 79 12.90 2.68 -15.18
N GLN A 80 12.81 2.64 -13.87
CA GLN A 80 11.54 2.56 -13.15
C GLN A 80 10.65 3.79 -13.40
N PRO A 81 9.47 3.66 -14.04
CA PRO A 81 8.49 4.73 -14.08
C PRO A 81 7.99 5.06 -12.67
N THR A 82 7.85 6.35 -12.38
CA THR A 82 7.38 6.82 -11.07
C THR A 82 6.04 7.53 -11.11
N LEU A 83 5.52 7.83 -12.30
CA LEU A 83 4.24 8.51 -12.50
C LEU A 83 3.19 7.55 -13.08
N ASP A 84 1.94 7.78 -12.74
CA ASP A 84 0.81 7.01 -13.28
C ASP A 84 0.77 7.04 -14.81
N GLY A 85 0.57 5.88 -15.43
CA GLY A 85 0.67 5.71 -16.88
C GLY A 85 2.10 5.78 -17.44
N GLY A 86 3.11 5.97 -16.58
CA GLY A 86 4.51 5.92 -16.99
C GLY A 86 4.89 4.52 -17.46
N TRP A 87 5.64 4.43 -18.58
CA TRP A 87 6.02 3.18 -19.20
C TRP A 87 7.47 3.20 -19.67
N ASN A 88 8.15 2.06 -19.54
CA ASN A 88 9.45 1.82 -20.13
C ASN A 88 9.41 0.57 -21.01
N GLY A 89 9.44 0.75 -22.34
CA GLY A 89 9.32 -0.31 -23.34
C GLY A 89 10.52 -1.24 -23.43
N ASP A 90 11.68 -0.81 -22.96
CA ASP A 90 12.90 -1.62 -22.97
C ASP A 90 12.93 -2.63 -21.81
N TYR A 91 11.93 -2.57 -20.95
CA TYR A 91 11.77 -3.52 -19.86
C TYR A 91 11.25 -4.91 -20.31
N SER A 92 11.56 -5.30 -21.53
CA SER A 92 11.44 -6.68 -22.03
C SER A 92 12.26 -7.71 -21.21
N GLN A 93 13.08 -7.24 -20.27
CA GLN A 93 13.86 -8.05 -19.35
C GLN A 93 13.12 -8.51 -18.10
N LEU A 94 11.84 -8.25 -17.96
CA LEU A 94 10.95 -9.04 -17.11
C LEU A 94 10.87 -10.46 -17.69
N SER A 95 12.03 -11.04 -17.76
CA SER A 95 12.22 -12.42 -18.07
C SER A 95 11.41 -13.22 -17.06
N THR A 96 10.49 -14.02 -17.53
CA THR A 96 9.88 -15.10 -16.75
C THR A 96 10.91 -16.12 -16.29
N THR A 97 12.19 -15.75 -16.25
CA THR A 97 13.32 -16.59 -15.84
C THR A 97 14.24 -15.81 -14.90
N GLY A 98 14.83 -16.50 -13.95
CA GLY A 98 15.81 -15.92 -13.04
C GLY A 98 15.23 -15.34 -11.74
N SER A 99 15.98 -14.41 -11.12
CA SER A 99 15.68 -13.95 -9.77
C SER A 99 14.52 -12.96 -9.66
N ASN A 100 14.07 -12.41 -10.81
CA ASN A 100 12.96 -11.44 -10.87
C ASN A 100 11.60 -12.13 -11.09
N TYR A 101 11.59 -13.44 -11.28
CA TYR A 101 10.38 -14.23 -11.43
C TYR A 101 10.50 -15.52 -10.62
N ASN A 102 9.43 -15.92 -9.98
CA ASN A 102 9.34 -17.20 -9.31
C ASN A 102 8.16 -17.98 -9.90
N ASN A 103 8.48 -18.98 -10.69
CA ASN A 103 7.50 -19.99 -11.10
C ASN A 103 7.63 -21.18 -10.15
N SER A 104 6.75 -21.27 -9.18
CA SER A 104 6.71 -22.34 -8.20
C SER A 104 6.33 -23.71 -8.83
N GLY A 105 5.93 -23.71 -10.09
CA GLY A 105 5.81 -24.88 -10.97
C GLY A 105 4.98 -26.03 -10.42
N GLY A 106 3.67 -25.93 -10.44
CA GLY A 106 2.81 -27.05 -10.09
C GLY A 106 1.43 -26.64 -9.65
N MET A 107 0.52 -27.60 -9.64
CA MET A 107 -0.80 -27.46 -9.03
C MET A 107 -0.71 -27.84 -7.55
N GLY A 108 -1.57 -27.25 -6.74
CA GLY A 108 -1.66 -27.50 -5.32
C GLY A 108 -1.09 -26.35 -4.47
N ARG A 109 -1.12 -26.54 -3.17
CA ARG A 109 -0.65 -25.54 -2.22
C ARG A 109 0.84 -25.25 -2.37
N TYR A 110 1.17 -23.98 -2.48
CA TYR A 110 2.53 -23.49 -2.43
C TYR A 110 2.61 -22.21 -1.59
N ASP A 111 3.51 -22.23 -0.60
CA ASP A 111 3.78 -21.09 0.29
C ASP A 111 5.08 -20.40 -0.14
N ALA A 112 5.07 -19.08 -0.15
CA ALA A 112 6.20 -18.24 -0.54
C ALA A 112 7.42 -18.43 0.38
N ILE A 113 8.63 -18.40 -0.20
CA ILE A 113 9.90 -18.60 0.51
C ILE A 113 10.86 -17.41 0.38
N ASN A 114 10.58 -16.43 -0.49
CA ASN A 114 11.43 -15.28 -0.77
C ASN A 114 10.75 -13.97 -0.35
N SER A 115 10.44 -13.09 -1.30
CA SER A 115 9.90 -11.74 -1.03
C SER A 115 8.52 -11.75 -0.39
N CYS A 116 7.68 -12.72 -0.70
CA CYS A 116 6.33 -12.82 -0.18
C CYS A 116 6.18 -13.66 1.10
N LYS A 117 7.25 -14.28 1.61
CA LYS A 117 7.20 -15.22 2.74
C LYS A 117 6.60 -14.67 4.03
N ASN A 118 6.72 -13.38 4.26
CA ASN A 118 6.22 -12.70 5.45
C ASN A 118 4.90 -11.95 5.21
N ALA A 119 4.37 -12.01 3.99
CA ALA A 119 3.05 -11.45 3.69
C ALA A 119 1.94 -12.26 4.38
N PRO A 120 0.78 -11.67 4.66
CA PRO A 120 -0.38 -12.43 5.09
C PRO A 120 -0.71 -13.53 4.09
N ASN A 121 -1.21 -14.66 4.56
CA ASN A 121 -1.71 -15.69 3.66
C ASN A 121 -3.05 -15.27 3.01
N ALA A 122 -3.47 -15.97 1.97
CA ALA A 122 -4.69 -15.65 1.22
C ALA A 122 -5.95 -15.60 2.11
N ASN A 123 -6.06 -16.51 3.09
CA ASN A 123 -7.18 -16.50 4.03
C ASN A 123 -7.16 -15.27 4.93
N GLU A 124 -6.00 -14.91 5.46
CA GLU A 124 -5.83 -13.73 6.31
C GLU A 124 -6.17 -12.44 5.54
N MET A 125 -5.71 -12.31 4.29
CA MET A 125 -6.13 -11.18 3.44
C MET A 125 -7.64 -11.15 3.23
N ALA A 126 -8.28 -12.30 3.06
CA ALA A 126 -9.74 -12.39 2.95
C ALA A 126 -10.48 -11.91 4.23
N TRP A 127 -9.88 -12.11 5.41
CA TRP A 127 -10.41 -11.56 6.67
C TRP A 127 -10.36 -10.03 6.70
N TYR A 128 -9.27 -9.42 6.22
CA TYR A 128 -9.20 -7.96 6.07
C TYR A 128 -10.31 -7.45 5.14
N VAL A 129 -10.56 -8.12 4.02
CA VAL A 129 -11.60 -7.74 3.07
C VAL A 129 -12.99 -7.82 3.71
N LYS A 130 -13.34 -8.91 4.40
CA LYS A 130 -14.71 -9.13 4.92
C LYS A 130 -14.97 -8.54 6.30
N LYS A 131 -13.96 -8.49 7.16
CA LYS A 131 -14.10 -8.14 8.59
C LYS A 131 -13.20 -6.99 9.02
N GLY A 132 -12.26 -6.59 8.17
CA GLY A 132 -11.34 -5.48 8.44
C GLY A 132 -11.95 -4.09 8.25
N ASP A 133 -13.26 -3.97 8.00
CA ASP A 133 -13.94 -2.68 7.75
C ASP A 133 -13.15 -1.80 6.76
N PRO A 134 -12.93 -2.27 5.51
CA PRO A 134 -12.16 -1.54 4.52
C PRO A 134 -12.80 -0.17 4.23
N ARG A 135 -11.96 0.89 4.28
CA ARG A 135 -12.41 2.27 4.11
C ARG A 135 -11.48 3.01 3.15
N TRP A 136 -12.02 3.45 2.03
CA TRP A 136 -11.26 4.24 1.06
C TRP A 136 -11.12 5.69 1.50
N ASP A 137 -9.89 6.22 1.46
CA ASP A 137 -9.58 7.61 1.78
C ASP A 137 -8.90 8.29 0.58
N ASP A 138 -9.61 9.19 -0.09
CA ASP A 138 -9.10 9.97 -1.23
C ASP A 138 -8.05 11.02 -0.83
N ASN A 139 -7.88 11.31 0.45
CA ASN A 139 -7.16 12.49 0.94
C ASN A 139 -5.92 12.19 1.76
N GLU A 140 -5.73 10.96 2.24
CA GLU A 140 -4.51 10.62 3.00
C GLU A 140 -3.29 10.76 2.10
N LEU A 141 -2.39 11.67 2.48
CA LEU A 141 -1.17 11.99 1.74
C LEU A 141 -0.05 11.02 2.12
N TRP A 142 0.70 10.59 1.13
CA TRP A 142 1.88 9.75 1.31
C TRP A 142 2.90 10.01 0.20
N THR A 143 4.16 9.61 0.42
CA THR A 143 5.23 9.73 -0.57
C THR A 143 5.77 8.37 -0.96
N SER A 144 6.16 8.24 -2.21
CA SER A 144 6.92 7.10 -2.74
C SER A 144 7.66 7.52 -4.00
N MET A 145 8.82 6.91 -4.24
CA MET A 145 9.63 7.14 -5.44
C MET A 145 9.89 8.64 -5.72
N GLY A 146 10.14 9.40 -4.65
CA GLY A 146 10.42 10.83 -4.71
C GLY A 146 9.20 11.73 -4.98
N HIS A 147 7.99 11.20 -5.04
CA HIS A 147 6.77 11.95 -5.35
C HIS A 147 5.74 11.92 -4.23
N LEU A 148 4.86 12.94 -4.22
CA LEU A 148 3.69 13.00 -3.37
C LEU A 148 2.49 12.36 -4.08
N TYR A 149 1.80 11.48 -3.36
CA TYR A 149 0.57 10.83 -3.78
C TYR A 149 -0.52 11.00 -2.74
N LYS A 150 -1.73 10.58 -3.06
CA LYS A 150 -2.85 10.46 -2.13
C LYS A 150 -3.74 9.30 -2.53
N GLY A 151 -4.60 8.89 -1.62
CA GLY A 151 -5.51 7.76 -1.82
C GLY A 151 -4.95 6.45 -1.27
N GLY A 152 -5.85 5.65 -0.73
CA GLY A 152 -5.53 4.34 -0.17
C GLY A 152 -6.66 3.80 0.69
N MET A 153 -6.38 2.67 1.31
CA MET A 153 -7.35 1.91 2.08
C MET A 153 -6.93 1.80 3.55
N TRP A 154 -7.87 2.06 4.44
CA TRP A 154 -7.75 1.76 5.85
C TRP A 154 -8.36 0.39 6.13
N PHE A 155 -7.65 -0.42 6.90
CA PHE A 155 -8.15 -1.69 7.44
C PHE A 155 -7.98 -1.71 8.95
N LYS A 156 -8.86 -2.40 9.65
CA LYS A 156 -8.64 -2.72 11.06
C LYS A 156 -7.40 -3.59 11.23
N THR A 157 -6.67 -3.38 12.33
CA THR A 157 -5.45 -4.11 12.64
C THR A 157 -5.69 -5.62 12.80
N LYS A 158 -4.64 -6.41 12.66
CA LYS A 158 -4.67 -7.86 12.90
C LYS A 158 -5.17 -8.20 14.29
N SER A 159 -4.78 -7.43 15.31
CA SER A 159 -5.24 -7.61 16.69
C SER A 159 -6.75 -7.49 16.81
N TYR A 160 -7.39 -6.61 16.02
CA TYR A 160 -8.84 -6.54 15.99
C TYR A 160 -9.46 -7.81 15.36
N LEU A 161 -8.91 -8.29 14.25
CA LEU A 161 -9.40 -9.51 13.59
C LEU A 161 -9.30 -10.72 14.54
N GLN A 162 -8.21 -10.81 15.29
CA GLN A 162 -7.97 -11.89 16.28
C GLN A 162 -8.97 -11.89 17.45
N MET A 163 -9.66 -10.78 17.70
CA MET A 163 -10.74 -10.73 18.71
C MET A 163 -12.06 -11.31 18.20
N LEU A 164 -12.18 -11.56 16.90
CA LEU A 164 -13.39 -12.15 16.33
C LEU A 164 -13.45 -13.66 16.66
N ASN A 165 -14.60 -14.13 17.13
CA ASN A 165 -14.76 -15.52 17.56
C ASN A 165 -14.57 -16.55 16.43
N ASP A 166 -14.79 -16.12 15.17
CA ASP A 166 -14.73 -16.95 13.97
C ASP A 166 -13.41 -16.75 13.16
N TYR A 167 -12.48 -15.88 13.66
CA TYR A 167 -11.21 -15.65 12.97
C TYR A 167 -10.34 -16.90 12.95
N ASP A 168 -9.92 -17.29 11.75
CA ASP A 168 -9.05 -18.44 11.52
C ASP A 168 -8.10 -18.16 10.33
N VAL A 169 -6.80 -18.17 10.58
CA VAL A 169 -5.78 -17.98 9.53
C VAL A 169 -5.72 -19.14 8.53
N ASN A 170 -6.27 -20.30 8.89
CA ASN A 170 -6.31 -21.50 8.05
C ASN A 170 -7.59 -21.61 7.22
N ARG A 171 -8.50 -20.66 7.36
CA ARG A 171 -9.77 -20.66 6.65
C ARG A 171 -10.24 -19.23 6.41
N SER A 172 -10.68 -18.96 5.20
CA SER A 172 -11.26 -17.67 4.84
C SER A 172 -12.63 -17.46 5.49
N PRO A 173 -13.12 -16.21 5.57
CA PRO A 173 -14.46 -15.92 6.10
C PRO A 173 -15.63 -16.45 5.24
N ILE A 174 -15.34 -17.06 4.09
CA ILE A 174 -16.31 -17.80 3.26
C ILE A 174 -16.21 -19.33 3.47
N TYR A 175 -15.52 -19.74 4.53
CA TYR A 175 -15.41 -21.12 5.01
C TYR A 175 -14.64 -22.08 4.11
N ILE A 176 -13.79 -21.59 3.21
CA ILE A 176 -12.83 -22.41 2.44
C ILE A 176 -11.39 -22.03 2.81
N ASP A 177 -10.46 -22.94 2.65
CA ASP A 177 -9.03 -22.64 2.66
C ASP A 177 -8.58 -22.28 1.25
N LEU A 178 -8.32 -20.96 1.01
CA LEU A 178 -7.91 -20.46 -0.29
C LEU A 178 -6.56 -21.01 -0.78
N ARG A 179 -5.79 -21.61 0.11
CA ARG A 179 -4.51 -22.26 -0.23
C ARG A 179 -4.69 -23.67 -0.85
N GLU A 180 -5.87 -24.27 -0.62
CA GLU A 180 -6.21 -25.63 -1.07
C GLU A 180 -7.30 -25.63 -2.13
N GLN A 181 -8.16 -24.60 -2.11
CA GLN A 181 -9.30 -24.47 -3.03
C GLN A 181 -9.41 -23.05 -3.53
N SER A 182 -9.43 -22.86 -4.82
CA SER A 182 -9.56 -21.55 -5.46
C SER A 182 -10.88 -20.85 -5.11
N GLY A 183 -10.79 -19.55 -4.93
CA GLY A 183 -11.96 -18.72 -4.64
C GLY A 183 -11.62 -17.23 -4.65
N THR A 184 -12.67 -16.42 -4.72
CA THR A 184 -12.55 -14.95 -4.66
C THR A 184 -13.33 -14.44 -3.46
N VAL A 185 -12.74 -13.48 -2.75
CA VAL A 185 -13.38 -12.80 -1.63
C VAL A 185 -13.36 -11.31 -1.91
N SER A 186 -14.53 -10.67 -1.96
CA SER A 186 -14.64 -9.24 -2.27
C SER A 186 -15.62 -8.52 -1.35
N ALA A 187 -15.45 -7.20 -1.25
CA ALA A 187 -16.36 -6.28 -0.56
C ALA A 187 -16.33 -4.90 -1.22
N THR A 188 -17.35 -4.09 -0.93
CA THR A 188 -17.36 -2.67 -1.26
C THR A 188 -16.84 -1.89 -0.05
N PRO A 189 -15.76 -1.10 -0.17
CA PRO A 189 -15.24 -0.32 0.94
C PRO A 189 -16.17 0.84 1.30
N ALA A 190 -16.22 1.17 2.59
CA ALA A 190 -16.84 2.40 3.04
C ALA A 190 -16.01 3.62 2.56
N GLN A 191 -16.66 4.76 2.35
CA GLN A 191 -15.97 5.98 1.90
C GLN A 191 -15.55 6.86 3.08
N GLY A 192 -14.36 7.44 2.97
CA GLY A 192 -13.75 8.30 3.99
C GLY A 192 -12.96 7.53 5.05
N PRO A 193 -12.03 8.23 5.74
CA PRO A 193 -11.19 7.65 6.77
C PRO A 193 -11.99 7.11 7.96
N PRO A 194 -11.38 6.27 8.82
CA PRO A 194 -11.95 5.92 10.10
C PRO A 194 -12.19 7.17 10.96
N HIS A 195 -13.21 7.11 11.80
CA HIS A 195 -13.45 8.16 12.78
C HIS A 195 -12.21 8.41 13.64
N SER A 196 -11.89 9.67 13.94
CA SER A 196 -10.65 10.06 14.62
C SER A 196 -10.39 9.32 15.95
N LEU A 197 -11.44 9.04 16.72
CA LEU A 197 -11.39 8.30 17.99
C LEU A 197 -11.12 6.79 17.83
N MET A 198 -11.15 6.27 16.61
CA MET A 198 -10.96 4.85 16.29
C MET A 198 -9.74 4.62 15.40
N ARG A 199 -9.04 5.70 15.01
CA ARG A 199 -7.98 5.64 14.00
C ARG A 199 -6.79 4.80 14.44
N ASP A 200 -6.53 4.69 15.72
CA ASP A 200 -5.53 3.82 16.34
C ASP A 200 -5.78 2.32 16.17
N ARG A 201 -7.02 1.96 15.80
CA ARG A 201 -7.43 0.57 15.51
C ARG A 201 -7.32 0.21 14.03
N TYR A 202 -6.80 1.12 13.22
CA TYR A 202 -6.65 0.92 11.79
C TYR A 202 -5.21 1.19 11.35
N PHE A 203 -4.80 0.51 10.30
CA PHE A 203 -3.60 0.83 9.55
C PHE A 203 -3.97 1.27 8.14
N PHE A 204 -3.11 2.07 7.54
CA PHE A 204 -3.32 2.61 6.19
C PHE A 204 -2.43 1.88 5.19
N VAL A 205 -3.02 1.50 4.07
CA VAL A 205 -2.37 0.87 2.92
C VAL A 205 -2.49 1.81 1.72
N PRO A 206 -1.39 2.34 1.17
CA PRO A 206 -1.43 3.30 0.07
C PRO A 206 -1.94 2.66 -1.23
N ALA A 207 -2.62 3.45 -2.05
CA ALA A 207 -2.98 3.06 -3.41
C ALA A 207 -1.73 3.10 -4.31
N ALA A 208 -0.83 2.14 -4.09
CA ALA A 208 0.50 2.14 -4.69
C ALA A 208 0.55 1.74 -6.17
N GLY A 209 -0.60 1.41 -6.77
CA GLY A 209 -0.65 0.92 -8.15
C GLY A 209 -0.02 -0.46 -8.30
N GLU A 210 0.33 -0.77 -9.53
CA GLU A 210 1.01 -2.00 -9.92
C GLU A 210 1.94 -1.75 -11.11
N TYR A 211 2.92 -2.63 -11.30
CA TYR A 211 3.65 -2.72 -12.56
C TYR A 211 3.15 -3.88 -13.41
N SER A 212 2.87 -3.59 -14.68
CA SER A 212 2.52 -4.60 -15.68
C SER A 212 3.23 -4.27 -16.99
N TRP A 213 4.02 -5.20 -17.51
CA TRP A 213 4.78 -5.03 -18.76
C TRP A 213 5.58 -3.71 -18.81
N GLY A 214 6.22 -3.34 -17.69
CA GLY A 214 7.02 -2.14 -17.58
C GLY A 214 6.23 -0.84 -17.42
N ALA A 215 4.90 -0.88 -17.34
CA ALA A 215 4.04 0.27 -17.05
C ALA A 215 3.67 0.32 -15.57
N LEU A 216 3.70 1.53 -14.98
CA LEU A 216 3.09 1.82 -13.69
C LEU A 216 1.64 2.25 -13.92
N ASP A 217 0.70 1.51 -13.35
CA ASP A 217 -0.71 1.76 -13.52
C ASP A 217 -1.44 1.88 -12.18
N GLY A 218 -2.31 2.89 -12.08
CA GLY A 218 -3.24 3.10 -10.98
C GLY A 218 -2.63 3.61 -9.68
N ILE A 219 -1.41 4.13 -9.67
CA ILE A 219 -0.86 4.75 -8.45
C ILE A 219 -1.73 5.94 -8.02
N GLY A 220 -2.13 5.96 -6.73
CA GLY A 220 -3.09 6.91 -6.20
C GLY A 220 -4.57 6.50 -6.36
N THR A 221 -4.88 5.49 -7.17
CA THR A 221 -6.27 5.06 -7.47
C THR A 221 -6.56 3.59 -7.18
N LYS A 222 -5.53 2.74 -7.22
CA LYS A 222 -5.61 1.32 -6.85
C LYS A 222 -4.35 0.87 -6.10
N GLY A 223 -4.45 -0.20 -5.33
CA GLY A 223 -3.30 -0.84 -4.70
C GLY A 223 -3.33 -2.35 -4.88
N GLY A 224 -2.18 -2.93 -5.29
CA GLY A 224 -1.96 -4.37 -5.42
C GLY A 224 -0.91 -4.86 -4.42
N TYR A 225 -1.24 -5.93 -3.69
CA TYR A 225 -0.41 -6.48 -2.62
C TYR A 225 -0.41 -8.00 -2.63
N TRP A 226 0.79 -8.60 -2.72
CA TRP A 226 0.93 -10.05 -2.74
C TRP A 226 0.62 -10.71 -1.40
N SER A 227 -0.06 -11.85 -1.45
CA SER A 227 -0.11 -12.80 -0.34
C SER A 227 1.10 -13.75 -0.35
N SER A 228 1.23 -14.53 0.71
CA SER A 228 2.26 -15.57 0.79
C SER A 228 1.89 -16.89 0.08
N ASN A 229 0.80 -16.93 -0.71
CA ASN A 229 0.36 -18.16 -1.38
C ASN A 229 0.13 -17.97 -2.87
N CYS A 230 0.53 -18.97 -3.69
CA CYS A 230 0.04 -19.07 -5.06
C CYS A 230 -1.41 -19.60 -5.09
N SER A 231 -2.03 -19.52 -6.28
CA SER A 231 -3.28 -20.21 -6.55
C SER A 231 -3.06 -21.73 -6.54
N PRO A 232 -3.93 -22.51 -5.91
CA PRO A 232 -3.81 -23.97 -5.94
C PRO A 232 -4.11 -24.60 -7.31
N ASP A 233 -4.78 -23.88 -8.20
CA ASP A 233 -5.15 -24.40 -9.52
C ASP A 233 -4.05 -24.21 -10.57
N ASP A 234 -3.28 -23.12 -10.46
CA ASP A 234 -2.21 -22.81 -11.41
C ASP A 234 -1.13 -21.97 -10.73
N SER A 235 0.11 -22.41 -10.79
CA SER A 235 1.28 -21.73 -10.23
C SER A 235 1.71 -20.46 -10.94
N ASN A 236 1.20 -20.20 -12.14
CA ASN A 236 1.39 -18.91 -12.81
C ASN A 236 0.55 -17.78 -12.18
N TRP A 237 -0.35 -18.14 -11.27
CA TRP A 237 -1.23 -17.23 -10.58
C TRP A 237 -0.96 -17.26 -9.08
N ALA A 238 -0.97 -16.10 -8.47
CA ALA A 238 -0.77 -15.96 -7.03
C ALA A 238 -1.85 -15.10 -6.40
N TYR A 239 -2.23 -15.42 -5.17
CA TYR A 239 -3.19 -14.60 -4.46
C TYR A 239 -2.59 -13.24 -4.10
N GLY A 240 -3.37 -12.22 -4.34
CA GLY A 240 -3.12 -10.85 -3.91
C GLY A 240 -4.38 -10.19 -3.38
N LEU A 241 -4.19 -9.13 -2.63
CA LEU A 241 -5.23 -8.20 -2.27
C LEU A 241 -5.12 -7.00 -3.20
N GLU A 242 -6.17 -6.73 -3.93
CA GLU A 242 -6.31 -5.52 -4.75
C GLU A 242 -7.46 -4.67 -4.22
N PHE A 243 -7.29 -3.36 -4.27
CA PHE A 243 -8.35 -2.44 -3.92
C PHE A 243 -8.33 -1.17 -4.77
N SER A 244 -9.49 -0.58 -4.85
CA SER A 244 -9.76 0.73 -5.42
C SER A 244 -10.87 1.42 -4.60
N LYS A 245 -11.27 2.61 -5.01
CA LYS A 245 -12.36 3.35 -4.36
C LYS A 245 -13.66 2.54 -4.22
N ASN A 246 -13.95 1.65 -5.17
CA ASN A 246 -15.25 0.98 -5.27
C ASN A 246 -15.22 -0.52 -4.98
N ASN A 247 -14.04 -1.10 -4.89
CA ASN A 247 -13.87 -2.54 -4.69
C ASN A 247 -12.62 -2.84 -3.86
N VAL A 248 -12.71 -3.89 -3.06
CA VAL A 248 -11.58 -4.55 -2.41
C VAL A 248 -11.76 -6.05 -2.53
N GLN A 249 -10.70 -6.76 -2.96
CA GLN A 249 -10.80 -8.19 -3.23
C GLN A 249 -9.50 -8.93 -2.96
N VAL A 250 -9.65 -10.20 -2.60
CA VAL A 250 -8.60 -11.21 -2.69
C VAL A 250 -8.91 -12.10 -3.87
N PHE A 251 -7.98 -12.16 -4.79
CA PHE A 251 -8.11 -12.89 -6.05
C PHE A 251 -6.74 -13.42 -6.49
N ALA A 252 -6.73 -14.37 -7.43
CA ALA A 252 -5.51 -14.86 -8.04
C ALA A 252 -5.13 -14.02 -9.26
N PHE A 253 -3.97 -13.41 -9.23
CA PHE A 253 -3.40 -12.56 -10.28
C PHE A 253 -2.23 -13.23 -10.94
N ASP A 254 -1.91 -12.83 -12.16
CA ASP A 254 -0.70 -13.28 -12.85
C ASP A 254 0.55 -12.95 -12.02
N SER A 255 1.36 -13.97 -11.72
CA SER A 255 2.53 -13.85 -10.84
C SER A 255 3.63 -12.92 -11.36
N TYR A 256 3.57 -12.52 -12.64
CA TYR A 256 4.49 -11.55 -13.24
C TYR A 256 4.15 -10.07 -12.93
N LEU A 257 3.00 -9.78 -12.36
CA LEU A 257 2.66 -8.41 -11.96
C LEU A 257 3.59 -7.92 -10.85
N GLY A 258 3.95 -6.66 -10.90
CA GLY A 258 4.72 -6.02 -9.86
C GLY A 258 3.81 -5.46 -8.77
N PHE A 259 3.54 -6.23 -7.72
CA PHE A 259 2.81 -5.79 -6.52
C PHE A 259 3.78 -5.58 -5.35
N ARG A 260 3.31 -4.88 -4.32
CA ARG A 260 4.05 -4.76 -3.05
C ARG A 260 3.84 -5.99 -2.17
N THR A 261 4.82 -6.30 -1.29
CA THR A 261 4.83 -7.54 -0.51
C THR A 261 4.57 -7.36 0.98
N SER A 262 4.64 -6.13 1.50
CA SER A 262 4.57 -5.91 2.95
C SER A 262 3.92 -4.58 3.29
N MET A 263 2.73 -4.61 3.86
CA MET A 263 2.02 -3.44 4.37
C MET A 263 0.98 -3.80 5.44
N PHE A 264 0.81 -5.09 5.73
CA PHE A 264 -0.23 -5.56 6.64
C PHE A 264 0.36 -5.81 8.02
N GLU A 265 -0.26 -5.22 9.03
CA GLU A 265 0.08 -5.35 10.45
C GLU A 265 -0.91 -6.26 11.19
#